data_ac16bcf417caa484f52b276571eab431
#
_entry.id   ac16bcf417caa484f52b276571eab431
#
_cell.length_a   1.000
_cell.length_b   1.000
_cell.length_c   1.000
_cell.angle_alpha   90.00
_cell.angle_beta   90.00
_cell.angle_gamma   90.00
#
_symmetry.space_group_name_H-M   'P 1'
#
loop_
_entity.id
_entity.type
_entity.pdbx_description
1 polymer ?
#
loop_
_entity_poly.entity_id
_entity_poly.type
_entity_poly.pdbx_seq_one_letter_code
_entity_poly.pdbx_strand_id
1 'polypeptide(L)'
;MQIKSLLSEDNIPSHYYNILSDLKEPLPPVLHPGTKEPVGPDDLSPLFPMELIKQEVSTDSQIIIPDQVRDIYRLYRPTPLYRARSLEKALKTPAKIFYKYEGVSPTGSHKPNTAIPQAYYNKMEGVDKITTETGAGQWGSSLAFACSKFDIDLDIYMVKVSYDQKPYRKAMMETFGARCIASPSHETEVGRKILAETPDSTGSLGIAISEAVEMCVGSSGTKYALGSVLNHVLTHQTIIGQ
;
A
#
# COMPACT_ATOMS: atom_id res chain seq x y z
N MET A 1 -1.50 34.91 -11.27
CA MET A 1 -1.81 33.92 -10.20
C MET A 1 -1.11 32.61 -10.52
N GLN A 2 -0.35 32.09 -9.57
CA GLN A 2 0.47 30.87 -9.72
C GLN A 2 -0.38 29.64 -10.05
N ILE A 3 0.09 28.79 -10.97
CA ILE A 3 -0.61 27.56 -11.37
C ILE A 3 -0.03 26.35 -10.60
N LYS A 4 1.29 26.35 -10.36
CA LYS A 4 2.02 25.28 -9.66
C LYS A 4 2.65 25.85 -8.41
N SER A 5 2.49 25.17 -7.28
CA SER A 5 3.19 25.43 -6.03
C SER A 5 3.99 24.19 -5.64
N LEU A 6 5.24 24.39 -5.19
CA LEU A 6 6.12 23.36 -4.68
C LEU A 6 6.74 23.88 -3.38
N LEU A 7 6.67 23.09 -2.32
CA LEU A 7 7.32 23.37 -1.05
C LEU A 7 8.76 22.83 -1.04
N SER A 8 9.59 23.28 -0.10
CA SER A 8 10.93 22.72 0.12
C SER A 8 10.85 21.40 0.92
N GLU A 9 11.92 20.62 0.90
CA GLU A 9 12.05 19.37 1.66
C GLU A 9 11.89 19.56 3.17
N ASP A 10 12.23 20.75 3.69
CA ASP A 10 12.07 21.09 5.12
C ASP A 10 10.60 21.10 5.58
N ASN A 11 9.66 21.13 4.62
CA ASN A 11 8.23 21.09 4.89
C ASN A 11 7.67 19.67 4.93
N ILE A 12 8.50 18.62 4.78
CA ILE A 12 8.03 17.24 4.95
C ILE A 12 7.68 17.03 6.43
N PRO A 13 6.43 16.62 6.75
CA PRO A 13 5.99 16.48 8.13
C PRO A 13 6.79 15.42 8.88
N SER A 14 6.92 15.63 10.19
CA SER A 14 7.54 14.67 11.11
C SER A 14 6.56 13.63 11.66
N HIS A 15 5.26 13.82 11.45
CA HIS A 15 4.19 12.96 11.92
C HIS A 15 3.15 12.75 10.82
N TYR A 16 2.53 11.58 10.80
CA TYR A 16 1.25 11.37 10.13
C TYR A 16 0.14 11.95 11.00
N TYR A 17 -0.92 12.40 10.36
CA TYR A 17 -2.13 12.83 11.04
C TYR A 17 -3.13 11.68 11.11
N ASN A 18 -3.59 11.34 12.29
CA ASN A 18 -4.55 10.27 12.50
C ASN A 18 -5.95 10.84 12.74
N ILE A 19 -6.81 10.78 11.72
CA ILE A 19 -8.18 11.30 11.77
C ILE A 19 -9.07 10.56 12.77
N LEU A 20 -8.70 9.35 13.22
CA LEU A 20 -9.48 8.59 14.20
C LEU A 20 -9.64 9.36 15.51
N SER A 21 -8.66 10.20 15.87
CA SER A 21 -8.73 11.06 17.05
C SER A 21 -9.83 12.12 17.01
N ASP A 22 -10.32 12.47 15.80
CA ASP A 22 -11.32 13.51 15.60
C ASP A 22 -12.74 12.95 15.45
N LEU A 23 -12.88 11.63 15.37
CA LEU A 23 -14.19 11.01 15.25
C LEU A 23 -14.95 11.12 16.55
N LYS A 24 -16.21 11.58 16.49
CA LYS A 24 -17.09 11.69 17.66
C LYS A 24 -17.43 10.33 18.27
N GLU A 25 -17.52 9.32 17.44
CA GLU A 25 -17.78 7.95 17.82
C GLU A 25 -16.67 7.05 17.25
N PRO A 26 -16.19 6.06 18.01
CA PRO A 26 -15.19 5.13 17.50
C PRO A 26 -15.77 4.32 16.33
N LEU A 27 -14.89 3.91 15.42
CA LEU A 27 -15.27 3.00 14.35
C LEU A 27 -15.75 1.67 14.94
N PRO A 28 -16.75 1.02 14.30
CA PRO A 28 -17.13 -0.33 14.69
C PRO A 28 -15.93 -1.28 14.50
N PRO A 29 -15.75 -2.28 15.38
CA PRO A 29 -14.65 -3.21 15.28
C PRO A 29 -14.76 -4.04 14.00
N VAL A 30 -13.60 -4.38 13.42
CA VAL A 30 -13.53 -5.38 12.35
C VAL A 30 -13.85 -6.75 12.95
N LEU A 31 -14.72 -7.51 12.27
CA LEU A 31 -15.14 -8.83 12.73
C LEU A 31 -14.38 -9.94 12.00
N HIS A 32 -13.97 -10.95 12.76
CA HIS A 32 -13.36 -12.15 12.21
C HIS A 32 -14.38 -12.91 11.32
N PRO A 33 -14.04 -13.29 10.09
CA PRO A 33 -15.00 -13.82 9.12
C PRO A 33 -15.67 -15.13 9.57
N GLY A 34 -14.96 -15.95 10.33
CA GLY A 34 -15.47 -17.23 10.83
C GLY A 34 -16.27 -17.11 12.13
N THR A 35 -15.68 -16.47 13.16
CA THR A 35 -16.28 -16.39 14.51
C THR A 35 -17.29 -15.28 14.67
N LYS A 36 -17.21 -14.22 13.83
CA LYS A 36 -17.98 -12.97 13.94
C LYS A 36 -17.67 -12.15 15.20
N GLU A 37 -16.63 -12.50 15.94
CA GLU A 37 -16.13 -11.73 17.08
C GLU A 37 -15.19 -10.62 16.60
N PRO A 38 -15.00 -9.55 17.38
CA PRO A 38 -14.02 -8.51 17.06
C PRO A 38 -12.60 -9.07 16.87
N VAL A 39 -11.95 -8.67 15.79
CA VAL A 39 -10.57 -9.05 15.49
C VAL A 39 -9.62 -8.37 16.47
N GLY A 40 -8.77 -9.14 17.14
CA GLY A 40 -7.73 -8.67 18.05
C GLY A 40 -6.33 -8.66 17.44
N PRO A 41 -5.33 -8.14 18.18
CA PRO A 41 -3.93 -8.16 17.75
C PRO A 41 -3.40 -9.56 17.43
N ASP A 42 -3.84 -10.58 18.16
CA ASP A 42 -3.41 -11.97 17.97
C ASP A 42 -3.90 -12.55 16.63
N ASP A 43 -5.07 -12.12 16.17
CA ASP A 43 -5.62 -12.51 14.86
C ASP A 43 -4.84 -11.86 13.70
N LEU A 44 -4.29 -10.67 13.93
CA LEU A 44 -3.57 -9.88 12.93
C LEU A 44 -2.05 -10.15 12.91
N SER A 45 -1.49 -10.56 14.05
CA SER A 45 -0.05 -10.74 14.20
C SER A 45 0.57 -11.78 13.25
N PRO A 46 -0.14 -12.84 12.80
CA PRO A 46 0.41 -13.70 11.74
C PRO A 46 0.63 -12.97 10.41
N LEU A 47 -0.15 -11.93 10.12
CA LEU A 47 -0.14 -11.21 8.85
C LEU A 47 0.72 -9.94 8.86
N PHE A 48 0.65 -9.15 9.94
CA PHE A 48 1.25 -7.81 9.99
C PHE A 48 2.26 -7.69 11.13
N PRO A 49 3.29 -6.83 10.98
CA PRO A 49 4.18 -6.49 12.07
C PRO A 49 3.42 -5.75 13.17
N MET A 50 3.84 -5.91 14.42
CA MET A 50 3.14 -5.38 15.60
C MET A 50 2.99 -3.86 15.57
N GLU A 51 3.96 -3.15 15.02
CA GLU A 51 3.87 -1.69 14.93
C GLU A 51 2.74 -1.22 14.00
N LEU A 52 2.50 -1.92 12.89
CA LEU A 52 1.36 -1.62 12.00
C LEU A 52 0.02 -1.96 12.66
N ILE A 53 -0.02 -3.02 13.50
CA ILE A 53 -1.21 -3.37 14.27
C ILE A 53 -1.52 -2.29 15.33
N LYS A 54 -0.49 -1.76 15.99
CA LYS A 54 -0.67 -0.62 16.92
C LYS A 54 -1.21 0.60 16.21
N GLN A 55 -0.68 0.93 15.03
CA GLN A 55 -1.15 2.06 14.24
C GLN A 55 -2.57 1.86 13.71
N GLU A 56 -2.97 0.61 13.43
CA GLU A 56 -4.33 0.27 12.98
C GLU A 56 -5.40 0.67 14.00
N VAL A 57 -5.08 0.54 15.30
CA VAL A 57 -6.02 0.79 16.41
C VAL A 57 -5.70 2.06 17.20
N SER A 58 -4.67 2.80 16.84
CA SER A 58 -4.24 4.00 17.57
C SER A 58 -5.30 5.09 17.52
N THR A 59 -5.49 5.74 18.66
CA THR A 59 -6.31 6.97 18.80
C THR A 59 -5.45 8.23 19.00
N ASP A 60 -4.12 8.10 18.97
CA ASP A 60 -3.21 9.24 19.01
C ASP A 60 -3.38 10.08 17.75
N SER A 61 -3.52 11.39 17.89
CA SER A 61 -3.74 12.31 16.76
C SER A 61 -2.53 12.41 15.81
N GLN A 62 -1.33 12.11 16.32
CA GLN A 62 -0.08 12.19 15.57
C GLN A 62 0.74 10.92 15.76
N ILE A 63 1.16 10.33 14.65
CA ILE A 63 2.02 9.15 14.63
C ILE A 63 3.36 9.54 14.00
N ILE A 64 4.45 9.34 14.74
CA ILE A 64 5.81 9.72 14.31
C ILE A 64 6.17 9.02 13.00
N ILE A 65 6.72 9.78 12.06
CA ILE A 65 7.32 9.24 10.82
C ILE A 65 8.81 9.01 11.11
N PRO A 66 9.29 7.75 11.07
CA PRO A 66 10.71 7.45 11.28
C PRO A 66 11.61 8.21 10.30
N ASP A 67 12.78 8.63 10.75
CA ASP A 67 13.72 9.42 9.93
C ASP A 67 14.11 8.67 8.65
N GLN A 68 14.35 7.36 8.71
CA GLN A 68 14.65 6.55 7.53
C GLN A 68 13.50 6.54 6.51
N VAL A 69 12.26 6.59 6.95
CA VAL A 69 11.08 6.73 6.07
C VAL A 69 11.05 8.12 5.45
N ARG A 70 11.31 9.17 6.26
CA ARG A 70 11.39 10.57 5.79
C ARG A 70 12.49 10.76 4.76
N ASP A 71 13.65 10.11 4.94
CA ASP A 71 14.76 10.17 3.98
C ASP A 71 14.37 9.61 2.61
N ILE A 72 13.59 8.53 2.57
CA ILE A 72 13.08 8.01 1.31
C ILE A 72 12.01 8.94 0.73
N TYR A 73 11.16 9.54 1.57
CA TYR A 73 10.18 10.53 1.11
C TYR A 73 10.84 11.73 0.44
N ARG A 74 12.00 12.21 0.89
CA ARG A 74 12.75 13.31 0.27
C ARG A 74 13.12 13.05 -1.18
N LEU A 75 13.15 11.81 -1.64
CA LEU A 75 13.42 11.49 -3.05
C LEU A 75 12.34 12.02 -4.02
N TYR A 76 11.10 12.28 -3.54
CA TYR A 76 10.00 12.70 -4.41
C TYR A 76 9.01 13.67 -3.75
N ARG A 77 9.10 13.90 -2.46
CA ARG A 77 8.25 14.86 -1.73
C ARG A 77 9.03 16.13 -1.39
N PRO A 78 8.34 17.27 -1.20
CA PRO A 78 6.89 17.50 -1.37
C PRO A 78 6.43 17.36 -2.82
N THR A 79 5.26 16.76 -3.02
CA THR A 79 4.66 16.66 -4.37
C THR A 79 4.01 17.99 -4.78
N PRO A 80 3.98 18.33 -6.07
CA PRO A 80 3.46 19.61 -6.51
C PRO A 80 1.94 19.73 -6.35
N LEU A 81 1.49 20.93 -5.96
CA LEU A 81 0.09 21.33 -5.96
C LEU A 81 -0.19 22.13 -7.24
N TYR A 82 -1.14 21.67 -8.03
CA TYR A 82 -1.59 22.34 -9.25
C TYR A 82 -2.98 22.90 -9.13
N ARG A 83 -3.21 24.06 -9.77
CA ARG A 83 -4.55 24.59 -9.95
C ARG A 83 -5.14 24.15 -11.30
N ALA A 84 -6.29 23.51 -11.27
CA ALA A 84 -6.97 22.91 -12.42
C ALA A 84 -7.83 23.94 -13.18
N ARG A 85 -7.23 25.02 -13.72
CA ARG A 85 -7.97 26.13 -14.38
C ARG A 85 -8.82 25.68 -15.55
N SER A 86 -8.37 24.72 -16.35
CA SER A 86 -9.13 24.19 -17.48
C SER A 86 -10.39 23.48 -17.01
N LEU A 87 -10.32 22.76 -15.87
CA LEU A 87 -11.48 22.12 -15.25
C LEU A 87 -12.46 23.16 -14.68
N GLU A 88 -11.96 24.19 -13.97
CA GLU A 88 -12.78 25.30 -13.49
C GLU A 88 -13.56 25.95 -14.62
N LYS A 89 -12.90 26.22 -15.77
CA LYS A 89 -13.53 26.78 -16.96
C LYS A 89 -14.56 25.83 -17.58
N ALA A 90 -14.25 24.56 -17.70
CA ALA A 90 -15.15 23.54 -18.26
C ALA A 90 -16.42 23.39 -17.42
N LEU A 91 -16.29 23.44 -16.08
CA LEU A 91 -17.38 23.35 -15.13
C LEU A 91 -18.14 24.69 -14.96
N LYS A 92 -17.63 25.79 -15.54
CA LYS A 92 -18.18 27.15 -15.36
C LYS A 92 -18.40 27.50 -13.88
N THR A 93 -17.50 27.10 -13.01
CA THR A 93 -17.59 27.29 -11.55
C THR A 93 -16.74 28.48 -11.08
N PRO A 94 -17.16 29.25 -10.06
CA PRO A 94 -16.31 30.21 -9.38
C PRO A 94 -15.32 29.57 -8.42
N ALA A 95 -15.46 28.29 -8.12
CA ALA A 95 -14.57 27.55 -7.21
C ALA A 95 -13.17 27.46 -7.79
N LYS A 96 -12.16 27.56 -6.90
CA LYS A 96 -10.76 27.31 -7.24
C LYS A 96 -10.47 25.83 -6.94
N ILE A 97 -10.15 25.06 -7.99
CA ILE A 97 -9.92 23.62 -7.90
C ILE A 97 -8.42 23.35 -7.93
N PHE A 98 -7.91 22.63 -6.92
CA PHE A 98 -6.51 22.23 -6.80
C PHE A 98 -6.40 20.72 -6.68
N TYR A 99 -5.25 20.18 -7.11
CA TYR A 99 -4.91 18.77 -6.92
C TYR A 99 -3.43 18.61 -6.61
N LYS A 100 -3.12 17.71 -5.67
CA LYS A 100 -1.76 17.22 -5.41
C LYS A 100 -1.42 16.16 -6.46
N TYR A 101 -0.28 16.31 -7.11
CA TYR A 101 0.13 15.39 -8.17
C TYR A 101 1.12 14.35 -7.64
N GLU A 102 0.60 13.21 -7.22
CA GLU A 102 1.39 12.09 -6.70
C GLU A 102 2.10 11.26 -7.80
N GLY A 103 1.88 11.56 -9.07
CA GLY A 103 2.52 10.90 -10.21
C GLY A 103 4.02 11.16 -10.35
N VAL A 104 4.60 12.07 -9.53
CA VAL A 104 6.04 12.32 -9.46
C VAL A 104 6.79 11.31 -8.59
N SER A 105 6.07 10.43 -7.89
CA SER A 105 6.70 9.38 -7.09
C SER A 105 7.46 8.38 -7.98
N PRO A 106 8.42 7.61 -7.43
CA PRO A 106 9.22 6.64 -8.19
C PRO A 106 8.40 5.61 -8.97
N THR A 107 7.15 5.37 -8.58
CA THR A 107 6.25 4.40 -9.21
C THR A 107 5.02 5.01 -9.86
N GLY A 108 4.95 6.34 -9.91
CA GLY A 108 3.90 7.09 -10.60
C GLY A 108 2.54 7.08 -9.89
N SER A 109 2.50 6.90 -8.56
CA SER A 109 1.26 6.89 -7.78
C SER A 109 1.47 7.34 -6.34
N HIS A 110 0.37 7.50 -5.57
CA HIS A 110 0.38 7.81 -4.14
C HIS A 110 0.79 6.63 -3.25
N LYS A 111 0.82 5.41 -3.78
CA LYS A 111 0.99 4.19 -2.97
C LYS A 111 2.35 4.06 -2.28
N PRO A 112 3.47 4.63 -2.76
CA PRO A 112 4.72 4.63 -2.01
C PRO A 112 4.61 5.26 -0.62
N ASN A 113 3.67 6.18 -0.40
CA ASN A 113 3.46 6.83 0.90
C ASN A 113 3.12 5.83 2.02
N THR A 114 2.47 4.72 1.71
CA THR A 114 2.21 3.64 2.68
C THR A 114 3.14 2.44 2.48
N ALA A 115 3.62 2.17 1.27
CA ALA A 115 4.52 1.05 1.02
C ALA A 115 5.85 1.19 1.76
N ILE A 116 6.41 2.40 1.81
CA ILE A 116 7.69 2.69 2.48
C ILE A 116 7.61 2.41 3.99
N PRO A 117 6.67 2.98 4.78
CA PRO A 117 6.58 2.66 6.19
C PRO A 117 6.20 1.20 6.46
N GLN A 118 5.38 0.56 5.62
CA GLN A 118 5.09 -0.87 5.78
C GLN A 118 6.36 -1.72 5.62
N ALA A 119 7.18 -1.48 4.60
CA ALA A 119 8.46 -2.18 4.45
C ALA A 119 9.41 -1.87 5.61
N TYR A 120 9.50 -0.61 6.05
CA TYR A 120 10.32 -0.20 7.19
C TYR A 120 9.97 -0.98 8.47
N TYR A 121 8.69 -1.01 8.86
CA TYR A 121 8.28 -1.69 10.09
C TYR A 121 8.42 -3.20 10.00
N ASN A 122 8.22 -3.81 8.84
CA ASN A 122 8.55 -5.21 8.63
C ASN A 122 10.05 -5.47 8.86
N LYS A 123 10.93 -4.63 8.30
CA LYS A 123 12.39 -4.77 8.50
C LYS A 123 12.78 -4.62 9.96
N MET A 124 12.18 -3.66 10.68
CA MET A 124 12.49 -3.44 12.10
C MET A 124 12.08 -4.61 13.00
N GLU A 125 11.10 -5.42 12.59
CA GLU A 125 10.70 -6.64 13.28
C GLU A 125 11.43 -7.90 12.78
N GLY A 126 12.44 -7.75 11.93
CA GLY A 126 13.26 -8.87 11.44
C GLY A 126 12.54 -9.73 10.41
N VAL A 127 11.58 -9.18 9.68
CA VAL A 127 10.88 -9.88 8.60
C VAL A 127 11.82 -9.97 7.39
N ASP A 128 12.03 -11.18 6.89
CA ASP A 128 12.89 -11.43 5.74
C ASP A 128 12.15 -11.31 4.42
N LYS A 129 10.86 -11.61 4.42
CA LYS A 129 10.03 -11.68 3.22
C LYS A 129 8.65 -11.09 3.42
N ILE A 130 8.16 -10.40 2.38
CA ILE A 130 6.78 -9.93 2.31
C ILE A 130 6.08 -10.62 1.13
N THR A 131 4.81 -10.97 1.33
CA THR A 131 3.90 -11.36 0.26
C THR A 131 2.81 -10.31 0.09
N THR A 132 2.33 -10.12 -1.13
CA THR A 132 1.23 -9.19 -1.39
C THR A 132 0.51 -9.54 -2.69
N GLU A 133 -0.67 -8.99 -2.86
CA GLU A 133 -1.39 -8.99 -4.11
C GLU A 133 -1.20 -7.67 -4.88
N THR A 134 -1.56 -7.69 -6.17
CA THR A 134 -1.75 -6.46 -6.93
C THR A 134 -2.74 -6.67 -8.08
N GLY A 135 -3.67 -5.74 -8.26
CA GLY A 135 -4.58 -5.75 -9.40
C GLY A 135 -3.87 -5.30 -10.68
N ALA A 136 -3.81 -3.98 -10.89
CA ALA A 136 -3.21 -3.38 -12.08
C ALA A 136 -1.69 -3.14 -11.98
N GLY A 137 -1.05 -3.55 -10.87
CA GLY A 137 0.39 -3.45 -10.67
C GLY A 137 0.87 -2.20 -9.94
N GLN A 138 0.02 -1.23 -9.63
CA GLN A 138 0.45 0.01 -8.94
C GLN A 138 0.92 -0.25 -7.51
N TRP A 139 0.17 -1.08 -6.76
CA TRP A 139 0.55 -1.45 -5.40
C TRP A 139 1.83 -2.31 -5.41
N GLY A 140 1.87 -3.36 -6.22
CA GLY A 140 3.04 -4.21 -6.34
C GLY A 140 4.31 -3.42 -6.69
N SER A 141 4.25 -2.49 -7.67
CA SER A 141 5.39 -1.64 -8.01
C SER A 141 5.84 -0.76 -6.84
N SER A 142 4.88 -0.23 -6.06
CA SER A 142 5.20 0.64 -4.92
C SER A 142 5.84 -0.12 -3.78
N LEU A 143 5.35 -1.32 -3.49
CA LEU A 143 5.92 -2.18 -2.46
C LEU A 143 7.28 -2.74 -2.91
N ALA A 144 7.46 -3.10 -4.18
CA ALA A 144 8.75 -3.53 -4.72
C ALA A 144 9.82 -2.43 -4.57
N PHE A 145 9.47 -1.18 -4.91
CA PHE A 145 10.35 -0.04 -4.63
C PHE A 145 10.69 0.08 -3.15
N ALA A 146 9.69 -0.02 -2.26
CA ALA A 146 9.91 0.10 -0.82
C ALA A 146 10.79 -1.03 -0.27
N CYS A 147 10.50 -2.29 -0.63
CA CYS A 147 11.28 -3.45 -0.20
C CYS A 147 12.74 -3.38 -0.66
N SER A 148 13.01 -2.85 -1.88
CA SER A 148 14.37 -2.63 -2.36
C SER A 148 15.19 -1.63 -1.53
N LYS A 149 14.54 -0.76 -0.75
CA LYS A 149 15.21 0.21 0.15
C LYS A 149 15.59 -0.39 1.50
N PHE A 150 14.94 -1.48 1.88
CA PHE A 150 15.14 -2.12 3.18
C PHE A 150 15.69 -3.55 3.06
N ASP A 151 16.06 -3.99 1.86
CA ASP A 151 16.58 -5.33 1.60
C ASP A 151 15.65 -6.42 2.16
N ILE A 152 14.41 -6.42 1.66
CA ILE A 152 13.36 -7.40 2.00
C ILE A 152 12.93 -8.10 0.72
N ASP A 153 12.88 -9.41 0.75
CA ASP A 153 12.34 -10.22 -0.34
C ASP A 153 10.84 -9.98 -0.53
N LEU A 154 10.37 -9.98 -1.78
CA LEU A 154 8.98 -9.69 -2.07
C LEU A 154 8.41 -10.62 -3.16
N ASP A 155 7.33 -11.33 -2.82
CA ASP A 155 6.50 -12.06 -3.77
C ASP A 155 5.17 -11.32 -4.00
N ILE A 156 4.85 -11.08 -5.28
CA ILE A 156 3.67 -10.31 -5.68
C ILE A 156 2.76 -11.19 -6.54
N TYR A 157 1.56 -11.47 -6.06
CA TYR A 157 0.51 -12.15 -6.81
C TYR A 157 -0.29 -11.12 -7.61
N MET A 158 -0.05 -11.08 -8.92
CA MET A 158 -0.69 -10.13 -9.82
C MET A 158 -1.86 -10.77 -10.56
N VAL A 159 -3.02 -10.11 -10.54
CA VAL A 159 -4.21 -10.58 -11.29
C VAL A 159 -3.82 -10.87 -12.74
N LYS A 160 -4.09 -12.11 -13.21
CA LYS A 160 -3.60 -12.68 -14.47
C LYS A 160 -3.90 -11.80 -15.69
N VAL A 161 -5.11 -11.29 -15.83
CA VAL A 161 -5.45 -10.42 -16.96
C VAL A 161 -4.57 -9.16 -16.99
N SER A 162 -4.24 -8.59 -15.85
CA SER A 162 -3.35 -7.43 -15.76
C SER A 162 -1.88 -7.81 -15.96
N TYR A 163 -1.47 -8.98 -15.48
CA TYR A 163 -0.13 -9.53 -15.71
C TYR A 163 0.16 -9.67 -17.22
N ASP A 164 -0.80 -10.21 -17.97
CA ASP A 164 -0.68 -10.41 -19.42
C ASP A 164 -0.73 -9.07 -20.19
N GLN A 165 -1.63 -8.14 -19.78
CA GLN A 165 -1.85 -6.88 -20.51
C GLN A 165 -0.85 -5.77 -20.16
N LYS A 166 -0.13 -5.87 -19.05
CA LYS A 166 0.74 -4.81 -18.51
C LYS A 166 2.16 -5.29 -18.23
N PRO A 167 2.89 -5.81 -19.24
CA PRO A 167 4.21 -6.41 -19.06
C PRO A 167 5.23 -5.42 -18.43
N TYR A 168 5.09 -4.12 -18.72
CA TYR A 168 5.97 -3.10 -18.12
C TYR A 168 5.80 -2.94 -16.60
N ARG A 169 4.62 -3.27 -16.04
CA ARG A 169 4.44 -3.29 -14.59
C ARG A 169 5.21 -4.45 -13.94
N LYS A 170 5.15 -5.63 -14.57
CA LYS A 170 5.98 -6.77 -14.15
C LYS A 170 7.47 -6.40 -14.22
N ALA A 171 7.95 -5.92 -15.36
CA ALA A 171 9.34 -5.52 -15.54
C ALA A 171 9.80 -4.50 -14.48
N MET A 172 8.94 -3.53 -14.12
CA MET A 172 9.24 -2.56 -13.07
C MET A 172 9.39 -3.22 -11.69
N MET A 173 8.48 -4.15 -11.33
CA MET A 173 8.55 -4.88 -10.06
C MET A 173 9.82 -5.74 -9.99
N GLU A 174 10.15 -6.44 -11.07
CA GLU A 174 11.36 -7.27 -11.17
C GLU A 174 12.65 -6.42 -11.17
N THR A 175 12.64 -5.22 -11.73
CA THR A 175 13.77 -4.26 -11.66
C THR A 175 14.06 -3.84 -10.22
N PHE A 176 13.05 -3.76 -9.36
CA PHE A 176 13.22 -3.52 -7.93
C PHE A 176 13.50 -4.78 -7.12
N GLY A 177 13.69 -5.94 -7.76
CA GLY A 177 14.07 -7.19 -7.12
C GLY A 177 12.90 -8.06 -6.66
N ALA A 178 11.65 -7.68 -6.91
CA ALA A 178 10.49 -8.48 -6.54
C ALA A 178 10.22 -9.62 -7.53
N ARG A 179 9.64 -10.70 -7.05
CA ARG A 179 9.11 -11.79 -7.89
C ARG A 179 7.63 -11.53 -8.17
N CYS A 180 7.26 -11.41 -9.44
CA CYS A 180 5.88 -11.18 -9.86
C CYS A 180 5.27 -12.46 -10.45
N ILE A 181 4.18 -12.94 -9.82
CA ILE A 181 3.52 -14.21 -10.10
C ILE A 181 2.12 -13.92 -10.64
N ALA A 182 1.74 -14.55 -11.77
CA ALA A 182 0.37 -14.46 -12.27
C ALA A 182 -0.59 -15.23 -11.35
N SER A 183 -1.69 -14.59 -10.91
CA SER A 183 -2.72 -15.19 -10.07
C SER A 183 -4.02 -15.37 -10.85
N PRO A 184 -4.64 -16.59 -10.82
CA PRO A 184 -4.28 -17.76 -10.03
C PRO A 184 -3.00 -18.46 -10.51
N SER A 185 -2.23 -19.03 -9.57
CA SER A 185 -0.96 -19.69 -9.82
C SER A 185 -0.99 -21.18 -9.45
N HIS A 186 0.01 -21.93 -9.91
CA HIS A 186 0.22 -23.31 -9.47
C HIS A 186 1.02 -23.42 -8.15
N GLU A 187 1.47 -22.31 -7.59
CA GLU A 187 2.32 -22.31 -6.40
C GLU A 187 1.54 -22.49 -5.10
N THR A 188 0.28 -22.06 -5.08
CA THR A 188 -0.62 -22.10 -3.92
C THR A 188 -1.69 -23.17 -4.07
N GLU A 189 -2.28 -23.61 -2.96
CA GLU A 189 -3.41 -24.54 -2.98
C GLU A 189 -4.66 -23.85 -3.55
N VAL A 190 -4.92 -22.60 -3.12
CA VAL A 190 -5.99 -21.76 -3.65
C VAL A 190 -5.89 -21.62 -5.17
N GLY A 191 -4.72 -21.27 -5.68
CA GLY A 191 -4.50 -21.08 -7.12
C GLY A 191 -4.72 -22.37 -7.89
N ARG A 192 -4.15 -23.50 -7.42
CA ARG A 192 -4.35 -24.82 -8.04
C ARG A 192 -5.82 -25.23 -8.11
N LYS A 193 -6.58 -24.99 -7.02
CA LYS A 193 -8.01 -25.30 -6.97
C LYS A 193 -8.78 -24.49 -8.02
N ILE A 194 -8.55 -23.18 -8.08
CA ILE A 194 -9.20 -22.30 -9.06
C ILE A 194 -8.87 -22.74 -10.51
N LEU A 195 -7.60 -23.07 -10.80
CA LEU A 195 -7.18 -23.51 -12.13
C LEU A 195 -7.73 -24.90 -12.51
N ALA A 196 -7.94 -25.77 -11.53
CA ALA A 196 -8.59 -27.06 -11.76
C ALA A 196 -10.08 -26.91 -12.13
N GLU A 197 -10.79 -25.97 -11.50
CA GLU A 197 -12.21 -25.67 -11.79
C GLU A 197 -12.37 -24.79 -13.03
N THR A 198 -11.45 -23.85 -13.25
CA THR A 198 -11.50 -22.86 -14.35
C THR A 198 -10.09 -22.64 -14.91
N PRO A 199 -9.62 -23.51 -15.85
CA PRO A 199 -8.25 -23.44 -16.39
C PRO A 199 -7.90 -22.11 -17.06
N ASP A 200 -8.89 -21.46 -17.69
CA ASP A 200 -8.73 -20.17 -18.38
C ASP A 200 -9.07 -18.96 -17.49
N SER A 201 -9.06 -19.12 -16.16
CA SER A 201 -9.36 -18.04 -15.24
C SER A 201 -8.45 -16.82 -15.48
N THR A 202 -9.06 -15.66 -15.65
CA THR A 202 -8.36 -14.36 -15.77
C THR A 202 -7.90 -13.80 -14.43
N GLY A 203 -8.24 -14.48 -13.34
CA GLY A 203 -7.95 -14.07 -11.98
C GLY A 203 -8.87 -12.97 -11.47
N SER A 204 -8.78 -12.73 -10.17
CA SER A 204 -9.43 -11.60 -9.49
C SER A 204 -8.55 -11.12 -8.34
N LEU A 205 -8.82 -9.91 -7.83
CA LEU A 205 -8.07 -9.38 -6.68
C LEU A 205 -8.26 -10.27 -5.44
N GLY A 206 -9.46 -10.81 -5.24
CA GLY A 206 -9.74 -11.72 -4.11
C GLY A 206 -8.93 -13.01 -4.18
N ILE A 207 -8.77 -13.60 -5.37
CA ILE A 207 -7.92 -14.80 -5.56
C ILE A 207 -6.46 -14.44 -5.24
N ALA A 208 -5.95 -13.33 -5.78
CA ALA A 208 -4.58 -12.91 -5.53
C ALA A 208 -4.30 -12.60 -4.05
N ILE A 209 -5.27 -12.02 -3.32
CA ILE A 209 -5.21 -11.85 -1.86
C ILE A 209 -5.11 -13.21 -1.16
N SER A 210 -5.99 -14.16 -1.53
CA SER A 210 -6.01 -15.48 -0.90
C SER A 210 -4.69 -16.21 -1.10
N GLU A 211 -4.08 -16.15 -2.29
CA GLU A 211 -2.78 -16.74 -2.58
C GLU A 211 -1.66 -16.09 -1.77
N ALA A 212 -1.62 -14.75 -1.71
CA ALA A 212 -0.62 -14.02 -0.95
C ALA A 212 -0.71 -14.30 0.56
N VAL A 213 -1.93 -14.38 1.11
CA VAL A 213 -2.18 -14.72 2.53
C VAL A 213 -1.81 -16.17 2.82
N GLU A 214 -2.16 -17.13 1.94
CA GLU A 214 -1.76 -18.54 2.08
C GLU A 214 -0.24 -18.66 2.22
N MET A 215 0.51 -17.99 1.35
CA MET A 215 1.97 -18.02 1.39
C MET A 215 2.55 -17.33 2.63
N CYS A 216 1.92 -16.26 3.10
CA CYS A 216 2.30 -15.59 4.34
C CYS A 216 2.17 -16.53 5.54
N VAL A 217 0.98 -17.12 5.71
CA VAL A 217 0.68 -17.97 6.88
C VAL A 217 1.45 -19.30 6.84
N GLY A 218 1.73 -19.81 5.64
CA GLY A 218 2.47 -21.06 5.44
C GLY A 218 3.98 -20.95 5.60
N SER A 219 4.56 -19.74 5.79
CA SER A 219 5.99 -19.51 5.77
C SER A 219 6.47 -18.73 7.00
N SER A 220 7.41 -19.30 7.75
CA SER A 220 8.05 -18.59 8.88
C SER A 220 8.84 -17.38 8.38
N GLY A 221 8.83 -16.27 9.16
CA GLY A 221 9.55 -15.03 8.81
C GLY A 221 8.92 -14.22 7.67
N THR A 222 7.74 -14.62 7.20
CA THR A 222 7.01 -13.94 6.12
C THR A 222 5.83 -13.17 6.69
N LYS A 223 5.61 -11.95 6.17
CA LYS A 223 4.42 -11.13 6.49
C LYS A 223 3.69 -10.73 5.21
N TYR A 224 2.46 -10.28 5.39
CA TYR A 224 1.61 -9.76 4.33
C TYR A 224 1.56 -8.24 4.38
N ALA A 225 1.47 -7.59 3.24
CA ALA A 225 1.28 -6.15 3.15
C ALA A 225 0.10 -5.81 2.23
N LEU A 226 -0.69 -4.81 2.63
CA LEU A 226 -1.91 -4.39 1.92
C LEU A 226 -1.88 -2.89 1.63
N GLY A 227 -2.19 -2.51 0.39
CA GLY A 227 -2.07 -1.13 -0.09
C GLY A 227 -3.33 -0.27 0.02
N SER A 228 -4.37 -0.74 0.73
CA SER A 228 -5.66 -0.04 0.88
C SER A 228 -6.45 -0.58 2.07
N VAL A 229 -7.62 0.03 2.36
CA VAL A 229 -8.63 -0.43 3.33
C VAL A 229 -8.28 -0.18 4.80
N LEU A 230 -7.06 -0.50 5.22
CA LEU A 230 -6.64 -0.46 6.63
C LEU A 230 -6.40 0.97 7.12
N ASN A 231 -6.63 1.22 8.44
CA ASN A 231 -6.47 2.54 9.03
C ASN A 231 -5.02 3.04 8.97
N HIS A 232 -4.03 2.18 9.21
CA HIS A 232 -2.62 2.58 9.08
C HIS A 232 -2.28 3.00 7.65
N VAL A 233 -2.88 2.38 6.61
CA VAL A 233 -2.71 2.81 5.21
C VAL A 233 -3.26 4.21 5.00
N LEU A 234 -4.47 4.50 5.51
CA LEU A 234 -5.08 5.83 5.42
C LEU A 234 -4.26 6.87 6.18
N THR A 235 -3.79 6.53 7.36
CA THR A 235 -2.92 7.39 8.19
C THR A 235 -1.64 7.75 7.44
N HIS A 236 -0.95 6.80 6.82
CA HIS A 236 0.23 7.08 6.01
C HIS A 236 -0.05 8.00 4.81
N GLN A 237 -1.26 7.94 4.22
CA GLN A 237 -1.63 8.80 3.10
C GLN A 237 -1.88 10.26 3.51
N THR A 238 -2.04 10.56 4.80
CA THR A 238 -2.24 11.94 5.26
C THR A 238 -1.07 12.86 4.95
N ILE A 239 0.13 12.30 4.73
CA ILE A 239 1.31 13.05 4.26
C ILE A 239 1.05 13.82 2.94
N ILE A 240 0.01 13.46 2.18
CA ILE A 240 -0.35 14.16 0.93
C ILE A 240 -0.92 15.53 1.22
N GLY A 241 -1.71 15.66 2.28
CA GLY A 241 -2.45 16.88 2.63
C GLY A 241 -1.74 17.80 3.63
N GLN A 242 -0.70 17.30 4.27
CA GLN A 242 0.09 18.05 5.25
C GLN A 242 1.25 18.88 4.65
#